data_429dc688ab9437fae39366b99ff977bb
#
_entry.id   429dc688ab9437fae39366b99ff977bb
#
_cell.length_a   1.000
_cell.length_b   1.000
_cell.length_c   1.000
_cell.angle_alpha   90.00
_cell.angle_beta   90.00
_cell.angle_gamma   90.00
#
_symmetry.space_group_name_H-M   'P 1'
#
loop_
_entity.id
_entity.type
_entity.pdbx_description
1 polymer ?
#
loop_
_entity_poly.entity_id
_entity_poly.type
_entity_poly.pdbx_seq_one_letter_code
_entity_poly.pdbx_strand_id
1 'polypeptide(L)'
;MPISENMVQEIVQEVMAKMQIADAPAGKHGVFKDMNDAIEAAKKAQLVVKTMSMDQREKIISNIRTKIKENAEIMARMGVQETGMGNVGHKIIKHQLVAEKTPGTEDLTTIAWSGDRGLTLTEMGPWGVIGAVCPSTNPTATVICN
;
A
#
# COMPACT_ATOMS: atom_id res chain seq x y z
N MET A 1 -10.94 20.46 -24.12
CA MET A 1 -11.88 20.77 -23.03
C MET A 1 -11.28 20.19 -21.76
N PRO A 2 -11.08 20.94 -20.69
CA PRO A 2 -10.63 20.38 -19.43
C PRO A 2 -11.73 19.50 -18.84
N ILE A 3 -11.39 18.28 -18.47
CA ILE A 3 -12.29 17.36 -17.79
C ILE A 3 -12.56 17.95 -16.40
N SER A 4 -13.83 18.22 -16.07
CA SER A 4 -14.19 18.77 -14.76
C SER A 4 -14.04 17.70 -13.67
N GLU A 5 -13.70 18.12 -12.43
CA GLU A 5 -13.61 17.22 -11.28
C GLU A 5 -14.90 16.40 -11.06
N ASN A 6 -16.07 17.00 -11.32
CA ASN A 6 -17.36 16.32 -11.23
C ASN A 6 -17.48 15.17 -12.24
N MET A 7 -16.97 15.34 -13.46
CA MET A 7 -17.00 14.32 -14.49
C MET A 7 -16.07 13.14 -14.15
N VAL A 8 -14.95 13.42 -13.50
CA VAL A 8 -14.05 12.37 -12.98
C VAL A 8 -14.72 11.62 -11.84
N GLN A 9 -15.41 12.30 -10.93
CA GLN A 9 -16.14 11.65 -9.84
C GLN A 9 -17.31 10.81 -10.34
N GLU A 10 -18.06 11.26 -11.33
CA GLU A 10 -19.13 10.46 -11.96
C GLU A 10 -18.59 9.20 -12.64
N ILE A 11 -17.50 9.31 -13.40
CA ILE A 11 -16.85 8.17 -14.05
C ILE A 11 -16.32 7.17 -13.00
N VAL A 12 -15.71 7.65 -11.92
CA VAL A 12 -15.24 6.79 -10.83
C VAL A 12 -16.40 6.08 -10.15
N GLN A 13 -17.51 6.77 -9.87
CA GLN A 13 -18.71 6.15 -9.30
C GLN A 13 -19.35 5.13 -10.25
N GLU A 14 -19.41 5.43 -11.54
CA GLU A 14 -19.95 4.51 -12.54
C GLU A 14 -19.09 3.26 -12.71
N VAL A 15 -17.75 3.42 -12.70
CA VAL A 15 -16.80 2.29 -12.75
C VAL A 15 -16.90 1.45 -11.48
N MET A 16 -17.01 2.05 -10.31
CA MET A 16 -17.20 1.34 -9.04
C MET A 16 -18.52 0.58 -9.00
N ALA A 17 -19.61 1.17 -9.51
CA ALA A 17 -20.90 0.50 -9.62
C ALA A 17 -20.87 -0.66 -10.62
N LYS A 18 -20.21 -0.51 -11.77
CA LYS A 18 -20.05 -1.58 -12.78
C LYS A 18 -19.17 -2.74 -12.31
N MET A 19 -18.23 -2.48 -11.40
CA MET A 19 -17.33 -3.51 -10.84
C MET A 19 -17.95 -4.29 -9.67
N GLN A 20 -19.21 -4.04 -9.27
CA GLN A 20 -19.86 -4.66 -8.12
C GLN A 20 -19.03 -4.54 -6.81
N ILE A 21 -18.26 -3.46 -6.66
CA ILE A 21 -17.42 -3.22 -5.47
C ILE A 21 -18.28 -2.90 -4.24
N ALA A 22 -19.60 -2.68 -4.43
CA ALA A 22 -20.54 -2.35 -3.37
C ALA A 22 -20.75 -3.44 -2.30
N ASP A 23 -20.42 -4.71 -2.60
CA ASP A 23 -20.66 -5.86 -1.73
C ASP A 23 -19.36 -6.49 -1.18
N ALA A 24 -18.31 -5.72 -0.97
CA ALA A 24 -17.17 -6.26 -0.24
C ALA A 24 -17.55 -6.46 1.25
N PRO A 25 -17.29 -7.64 1.85
CA PRO A 25 -17.49 -7.83 3.27
C PRO A 25 -16.74 -6.72 4.02
N ALA A 26 -17.50 -5.92 4.78
CA ALA A 26 -16.99 -4.71 5.40
C ALA A 26 -16.13 -5.06 6.63
N GLY A 27 -14.85 -5.24 6.41
CA GLY A 27 -13.87 -5.20 7.50
C GLY A 27 -13.72 -3.76 8.01
N LYS A 28 -13.71 -3.56 9.32
CA LYS A 28 -13.49 -2.25 9.90
C LYS A 28 -11.99 -1.90 9.74
N HIS A 29 -11.68 -0.85 8.98
CA HIS A 29 -10.31 -0.42 8.70
C HIS A 29 -9.37 -1.51 8.14
N GLY A 30 -9.89 -2.42 7.31
CA GLY A 30 -9.10 -3.51 6.73
C GLY A 30 -8.91 -4.72 7.64
N VAL A 31 -9.55 -4.75 8.83
CA VAL A 31 -9.51 -5.87 9.76
C VAL A 31 -10.76 -6.72 9.59
N PHE A 32 -10.58 -7.99 9.26
CA PHE A 32 -11.65 -8.97 9.02
C PHE A 32 -11.60 -10.08 10.06
N LYS A 33 -12.76 -10.69 10.35
CA LYS A 33 -12.85 -11.86 11.24
C LYS A 33 -12.52 -13.16 10.52
N ASP A 34 -12.87 -13.23 9.25
CA ASP A 34 -12.64 -14.40 8.40
C ASP A 34 -11.58 -14.08 7.34
N MET A 35 -10.69 -15.04 7.09
CA MET A 35 -9.61 -14.89 6.13
C MET A 35 -10.11 -14.82 4.68
N ASN A 36 -11.17 -15.56 4.36
CA ASN A 36 -11.73 -15.54 3.01
C ASN A 36 -12.33 -14.18 2.69
N ASP A 37 -12.99 -13.54 3.67
CA ASP A 37 -13.52 -12.19 3.52
C ASP A 37 -12.39 -11.18 3.26
N ALA A 38 -11.27 -11.31 3.98
CA ALA A 38 -10.08 -10.47 3.75
C ALA A 38 -9.51 -10.69 2.35
N ILE A 39 -9.41 -11.93 1.89
CA ILE A 39 -8.90 -12.28 0.55
C ILE A 39 -9.82 -11.70 -0.53
N GLU A 40 -11.13 -11.85 -0.39
CA GLU A 40 -12.08 -11.31 -1.38
C GLU A 40 -12.07 -9.79 -1.43
N ALA A 41 -11.95 -9.11 -0.28
CA ALA A 41 -11.77 -7.66 -0.23
C ALA A 41 -10.46 -7.24 -0.89
N ALA A 42 -9.35 -7.95 -0.64
CA ALA A 42 -8.06 -7.68 -1.25
C ALA A 42 -8.07 -7.89 -2.78
N LYS A 43 -8.76 -8.93 -3.28
CA LYS A 43 -8.93 -9.15 -4.73
C LYS A 43 -9.65 -7.97 -5.39
N LYS A 44 -10.75 -7.51 -4.79
CA LYS A 44 -11.48 -6.33 -5.30
C LYS A 44 -10.63 -5.08 -5.27
N ALA A 45 -9.93 -4.82 -4.18
CA ALA A 45 -9.03 -3.67 -4.05
C ALA A 45 -7.88 -3.73 -5.08
N GLN A 46 -7.31 -4.89 -5.34
CA GLN A 46 -6.23 -5.09 -6.31
C GLN A 46 -6.67 -4.71 -7.73
N LEU A 47 -7.90 -5.02 -8.12
CA LEU A 47 -8.43 -4.62 -9.43
C LEU A 47 -8.49 -3.09 -9.58
N VAL A 48 -8.83 -2.38 -8.50
CA VAL A 48 -8.82 -0.91 -8.48
C VAL A 48 -7.40 -0.37 -8.57
N VAL A 49 -6.48 -0.89 -7.73
CA VAL A 49 -5.07 -0.46 -7.72
C VAL A 49 -4.41 -0.69 -9.08
N LYS A 50 -4.74 -1.78 -9.77
CA LYS A 50 -4.22 -2.08 -11.10
C LYS A 50 -4.53 -0.99 -12.13
N THR A 51 -5.65 -0.26 -11.97
CA THR A 51 -6.06 0.80 -12.89
C THR A 51 -5.62 2.20 -12.46
N MET A 52 -5.02 2.34 -11.28
CA MET A 52 -4.54 3.62 -10.78
C MET A 52 -3.33 4.13 -11.57
N SER A 53 -3.31 5.45 -11.81
CA SER A 53 -2.13 6.13 -12.35
C SER A 53 -0.98 6.14 -11.34
N MET A 54 0.24 6.38 -11.81
CA MET A 54 1.40 6.53 -10.94
C MET A 54 1.22 7.69 -9.96
N ASP A 55 0.65 8.82 -10.38
CA ASP A 55 0.35 9.96 -9.51
C ASP A 55 -0.61 9.61 -8.37
N GLN A 56 -1.62 8.79 -8.64
CA GLN A 56 -2.55 8.32 -7.61
C GLN A 56 -1.85 7.41 -6.59
N ARG A 57 -0.99 6.51 -7.06
CA ARG A 57 -0.19 5.62 -6.20
C ARG A 57 0.78 6.43 -5.36
N GLU A 58 1.46 7.42 -5.95
CA GLU A 58 2.37 8.31 -5.23
C GLU A 58 1.67 9.10 -4.12
N LYS A 59 0.46 9.61 -4.37
CA LYS A 59 -0.35 10.28 -3.35
C LYS A 59 -0.69 9.35 -2.18
N ILE A 60 -0.99 8.08 -2.45
CA ILE A 60 -1.26 7.08 -1.41
C ILE A 60 -0.01 6.85 -0.57
N ILE A 61 1.14 6.60 -1.21
CA ILE A 61 2.41 6.35 -0.52
C ILE A 61 2.85 7.57 0.30
N SER A 62 2.76 8.76 -0.26
CA SER A 62 3.08 10.02 0.43
C SER A 62 2.20 10.21 1.67
N ASN A 63 0.91 9.93 1.57
CA ASN A 63 -0.01 10.00 2.70
C ASN A 63 0.32 8.95 3.79
N ILE A 64 0.64 7.72 3.40
CA ILE A 64 1.10 6.67 4.34
C ILE A 64 2.36 7.13 5.07
N ARG A 65 3.38 7.60 4.34
CA ARG A 65 4.64 8.12 4.90
C ARG A 65 4.41 9.23 5.92
N THR A 66 3.50 10.17 5.61
CA THR A 66 3.12 11.26 6.52
C THR A 66 2.46 10.72 7.79
N LYS A 67 1.47 9.85 7.65
CA LYS A 67 0.75 9.26 8.79
C LYS A 67 1.64 8.43 9.70
N ILE A 68 2.60 7.71 9.14
CA ILE A 68 3.58 6.95 9.94
C ILE A 68 4.45 7.90 10.76
N LYS A 69 4.97 8.98 10.18
CA LYS A 69 5.80 9.97 10.89
C LYS A 69 5.03 10.64 12.03
N GLU A 70 3.77 11.04 11.79
CA GLU A 70 2.89 11.65 12.78
C GLU A 70 2.60 10.71 13.97
N ASN A 71 2.51 9.40 13.72
CA ASN A 71 2.11 8.42 14.74
C ASN A 71 3.25 7.51 15.21
N ALA A 72 4.50 7.77 14.82
CA ALA A 72 5.64 6.92 15.11
C ALA A 72 5.82 6.61 16.60
N GLU A 73 5.61 7.60 17.48
CA GLU A 73 5.74 7.44 18.93
C GLU A 73 4.64 6.55 19.51
N ILE A 74 3.37 6.80 19.13
CA ILE A 74 2.23 6.02 19.62
C ILE A 74 2.40 4.56 19.22
N MET A 75 2.72 4.30 17.95
CA MET A 75 2.93 2.94 17.44
C MET A 75 4.10 2.24 18.13
N ALA A 76 5.19 2.96 18.41
CA ALA A 76 6.35 2.42 19.11
C ALA A 76 6.02 2.01 20.55
N ARG A 77 5.29 2.86 21.28
CA ARG A 77 4.83 2.56 22.65
C ARG A 77 3.90 1.35 22.69
N MET A 78 2.89 1.32 21.82
CA MET A 78 1.96 0.21 21.71
C MET A 78 2.68 -1.11 21.38
N GLY A 79 3.58 -1.10 20.40
CA GLY A 79 4.33 -2.28 20.00
C GLY A 79 5.24 -2.84 21.10
N VAL A 80 5.90 -1.97 21.90
CA VAL A 80 6.69 -2.44 23.05
C VAL A 80 5.78 -2.97 24.16
N GLN A 81 4.68 -2.29 24.45
CA GLN A 81 3.73 -2.72 25.46
C GLN A 81 3.09 -4.08 25.15
N GLU A 82 2.70 -4.29 23.88
CA GLU A 82 2.06 -5.53 23.43
C GLU A 82 3.03 -6.72 23.40
N THR A 83 4.24 -6.49 22.89
CA THR A 83 5.19 -7.59 22.60
C THR A 83 6.21 -7.79 23.71
N GLY A 84 6.43 -6.82 24.59
CA GLY A 84 7.52 -6.80 25.55
C GLY A 84 8.92 -6.70 24.90
N MET A 85 9.00 -6.44 23.60
CA MET A 85 10.24 -6.51 22.82
C MET A 85 10.73 -5.13 22.37
N GLY A 86 12.03 -4.89 22.58
CA GLY A 86 12.73 -3.72 22.09
C GLY A 86 12.59 -2.50 22.99
N ASN A 87 13.00 -1.35 22.47
CA ASN A 87 13.02 -0.07 23.15
C ASN A 87 12.19 0.95 22.36
N VAL A 88 11.38 1.74 23.07
CA VAL A 88 10.48 2.74 22.45
C VAL A 88 11.25 3.71 21.56
N GLY A 89 12.35 4.28 22.06
CA GLY A 89 13.16 5.24 21.31
C GLY A 89 13.70 4.65 19.99
N HIS A 90 14.22 3.43 20.05
CA HIS A 90 14.71 2.73 18.85
C HIS A 90 13.57 2.39 17.86
N LYS A 91 12.37 2.06 18.37
CA LYS A 91 11.22 1.78 17.51
C LYS A 91 10.69 3.06 16.84
N ILE A 92 10.75 4.21 17.50
CA ILE A 92 10.41 5.51 16.88
C ILE A 92 11.33 5.75 15.67
N ILE A 93 12.65 5.66 15.88
CA ILE A 93 13.64 5.82 14.80
C ILE A 93 13.38 4.83 13.67
N LYS A 94 13.07 3.58 14.01
CA LYS A 94 12.75 2.55 13.01
C LYS A 94 11.51 2.90 12.19
N HIS A 95 10.42 3.37 12.80
CA HIS A 95 9.22 3.78 12.07
C HIS A 95 9.49 4.95 11.12
N GLN A 96 10.28 5.94 11.57
CA GLN A 96 10.71 7.05 10.72
C GLN A 96 11.56 6.55 9.55
N LEU A 97 12.52 5.67 9.81
CA LEU A 97 13.36 5.07 8.77
C LEU A 97 12.54 4.29 7.74
N VAL A 98 11.58 3.48 8.21
CA VAL A 98 10.68 2.71 7.33
C VAL A 98 9.86 3.64 6.46
N ALA A 99 9.29 4.72 7.02
CA ALA A 99 8.53 5.71 6.27
C ALA A 99 9.36 6.41 5.18
N GLU A 100 10.67 6.59 5.42
CA GLU A 100 11.55 7.31 4.49
C GLU A 100 12.24 6.42 3.47
N LYS A 101 12.55 5.18 3.84
CA LYS A 101 13.44 4.32 3.05
C LYS A 101 12.76 3.10 2.44
N THR A 102 11.51 2.79 2.84
CA THR A 102 10.77 1.74 2.13
C THR A 102 10.54 2.19 0.68
N PRO A 103 10.95 1.39 -0.30
CA PRO A 103 10.76 1.70 -1.71
C PRO A 103 9.28 1.95 -2.03
N GLY A 104 9.05 2.88 -2.94
CA GLY A 104 7.72 3.24 -3.43
C GLY A 104 7.64 3.12 -4.95
N THR A 105 6.93 4.06 -5.57
CA THR A 105 6.76 4.10 -7.03
C THR A 105 8.08 4.31 -7.78
N GLU A 106 9.10 4.84 -7.13
CA GLU A 106 10.45 4.98 -7.69
C GLU A 106 11.06 3.67 -8.16
N ASP A 107 10.73 2.55 -7.51
CA ASP A 107 11.22 1.21 -7.88
C ASP A 107 10.47 0.59 -9.07
N LEU A 108 9.38 1.22 -9.54
CA LEU A 108 8.63 0.78 -10.71
C LEU A 108 9.15 1.37 -12.02
N THR A 109 10.29 2.07 -11.99
CA THR A 109 10.89 2.68 -13.18
C THR A 109 11.36 1.60 -14.16
N THR A 110 10.92 1.72 -15.41
CA THR A 110 11.36 0.85 -16.50
C THR A 110 12.87 1.00 -16.73
N ILE A 111 13.58 -0.11 -16.80
CA ILE A 111 15.01 -0.14 -17.13
C ILE A 111 15.17 -0.62 -18.56
N ALA A 112 15.99 0.07 -19.34
CA ALA A 112 16.27 -0.25 -20.73
C ALA A 112 17.77 -0.43 -20.98
N TRP A 113 18.10 -1.46 -21.73
CA TRP A 113 19.45 -1.67 -22.27
C TRP A 113 19.37 -1.78 -23.78
N SER A 114 20.26 -1.10 -24.48
CA SER A 114 20.41 -1.24 -25.92
C SER A 114 21.84 -1.72 -26.27
N GLY A 115 21.96 -2.37 -27.41
CA GLY A 115 23.23 -2.84 -27.96
C GLY A 115 23.11 -3.10 -29.46
N ASP A 116 24.17 -3.57 -30.09
CA ASP A 116 24.23 -3.77 -31.55
C ASP A 116 23.15 -4.71 -32.11
N ARG A 117 22.55 -5.54 -31.28
CA ARG A 117 21.62 -6.59 -31.70
C ARG A 117 20.21 -6.43 -31.13
N GLY A 118 19.89 -5.33 -30.48
CA GLY A 118 18.53 -5.08 -30.02
C GLY A 118 18.40 -4.23 -28.76
N LEU A 119 17.15 -4.18 -28.24
CA LEU A 119 16.72 -3.47 -27.07
C LEU A 119 16.07 -4.46 -26.09
N THR A 120 16.50 -4.39 -24.83
CA THR A 120 15.85 -5.12 -23.72
C THR A 120 15.20 -4.11 -22.79
N LEU A 121 13.93 -4.34 -22.46
CA LEU A 121 13.18 -3.60 -21.45
C LEU A 121 12.86 -4.52 -20.28
N THR A 122 13.01 -3.99 -19.06
CA THR A 122 12.59 -4.66 -17.83
C THR A 122 11.58 -3.79 -17.12
N GLU A 123 10.41 -4.33 -16.87
CA GLU A 123 9.33 -3.68 -16.15
C GLU A 123 8.84 -4.58 -15.01
N MET A 124 8.41 -3.96 -13.89
CA MET A 124 7.80 -4.67 -12.78
C MET A 124 6.36 -5.07 -13.13
N GLY A 125 6.02 -6.34 -12.93
CA GLY A 125 4.67 -6.87 -13.08
C GLY A 125 3.96 -7.07 -11.75
N PRO A 126 2.62 -6.97 -11.68
CA PRO A 126 1.87 -7.20 -10.46
C PRO A 126 1.82 -8.69 -10.10
N TRP A 127 2.00 -9.00 -8.82
CA TRP A 127 1.78 -10.34 -8.26
C TRP A 127 0.30 -10.61 -7.96
N GLY A 128 -0.50 -9.56 -7.76
CA GLY A 128 -1.88 -9.67 -7.34
C GLY A 128 -2.04 -9.56 -5.82
N VAL A 129 -2.83 -10.45 -5.23
CA VAL A 129 -3.03 -10.51 -3.78
C VAL A 129 -1.92 -11.31 -3.13
N ILE A 130 -1.30 -10.73 -2.11
CA ILE A 130 -0.18 -11.31 -1.38
C ILE A 130 -0.59 -11.59 0.07
N GLY A 131 -0.28 -12.78 0.56
CA GLY A 131 -0.38 -13.10 1.98
C GLY A 131 0.93 -12.77 2.69
N ALA A 132 0.89 -11.86 3.66
CA ALA A 132 2.07 -11.46 4.42
C ALA A 132 1.93 -11.84 5.89
N VAL A 133 2.98 -12.43 6.47
CA VAL A 133 3.04 -12.80 7.89
C VAL A 133 3.87 -11.77 8.65
N CYS A 134 3.25 -11.11 9.63
CA CYS A 134 3.93 -10.12 10.46
C CYS A 134 4.60 -10.79 11.67
N PRO A 135 5.91 -10.60 11.87
CA PRO A 135 6.61 -11.11 13.05
C PRO A 135 6.28 -10.29 14.30
N SER A 136 6.26 -10.92 15.48
CA SER A 136 6.07 -10.22 16.75
C SER A 136 7.17 -9.20 17.07
N THR A 137 8.37 -9.39 16.54
CA THR A 137 9.52 -8.48 16.74
C THR A 137 9.35 -7.13 16.04
N ASN A 138 8.64 -7.09 14.89
CA ASN A 138 8.46 -5.90 14.05
C ASN A 138 7.06 -5.84 13.41
N PRO A 139 5.97 -5.93 14.16
CA PRO A 139 4.64 -6.02 13.57
C PRO A 139 4.32 -4.77 12.74
N THR A 140 4.50 -3.59 13.30
CA THR A 140 4.16 -2.32 12.66
C THR A 140 5.01 -2.04 11.41
N ALA A 141 6.34 -2.19 11.52
CA ALA A 141 7.24 -1.94 10.40
C ALA A 141 6.96 -2.88 9.22
N THR A 142 6.62 -4.15 9.50
CA THR A 142 6.29 -5.13 8.45
C THR A 142 5.00 -4.75 7.72
N VAL A 143 3.94 -4.33 8.44
CA VAL A 143 2.70 -3.85 7.79
C VAL A 143 2.94 -2.63 6.91
N ILE A 144 3.83 -1.73 7.34
CA ILE A 144 4.16 -0.51 6.59
C ILE A 144 4.94 -0.83 5.30
N CYS A 145 5.85 -1.81 5.35
CA CYS A 145 6.68 -2.19 4.20
C CYS A 145 5.94 -3.01 3.14
N ASN A 146 4.86 -3.72 3.51
CA ASN A 146 4.09 -4.58 2.62
C ASN A 146 2.90 -3.83 2.00
#